data_039e050f9e7d81f72fd1bf2b38f81a48
#
_entry.id   039e050f9e7d81f72fd1bf2b38f81a48
#
_cell.length_a   1.000
_cell.length_b   1.000
_cell.length_c   1.000
_cell.angle_alpha   90.00
_cell.angle_beta   90.00
_cell.angle_gamma   90.00
#
_symmetry.space_group_name_H-M   'P 1'
#
loop_
_entity.id
_entity.type
_entity.pdbx_description
1 polymer ?
#
loop_
_entity_poly.entity_id
_entity_poly.type
_entity_poly.pdbx_seq_one_letter_code
_entity_poly.pdbx_strand_id
1 'polypeptide(L)'
;MTFRQASRATTVAFALVTGACGVERPNEAIVTSGDGAMGVVSVAMSDRCTPSVARRVAALGVWVDGRHEQEMLLFPASGHPAYDSLIGPLARGRHHIEIRPSAFWTPAACMTPDRVSVSFPEAGASTAQIYRHAPVLELRADTVGEQSDVPLYAYAESAVRDGARSLRYTTVFSNEDGGTPTRALLARWGRTTDIEEVFEVTLREDRIVGEVFQGPDHVVRPFAGRRHGVAPILLVATLNNMVTDRGRGLVTVRPVPAVVDLSRSTRESTMDERPWAYRVMEHELEAEGRIVADAPVDKDWEKRAPAPRAHVYVEAELRLNRAVVAAWVTDRQNRRFWSHYGRLALAINRDGFVRSAVPAGADPEAIAEIGFACLMPAGEQAGGSCQIDATRAFVLGTNNTPGPNLVTPARFILQAGDEATLRPAGLALMR
;
A
#
# COMPACT_ATOMS: atom_id res chain seq x y z
N MET A 1 -29.71 -16.15 -23.32
CA MET A 1 -28.82 -15.21 -24.07
C MET A 1 -27.49 -15.24 -23.43
N THR A 2 -26.54 -15.94 -24.03
CA THR A 2 -25.19 -16.20 -23.51
C THR A 2 -24.23 -15.18 -24.09
N PHE A 3 -23.74 -14.27 -23.25
CA PHE A 3 -22.67 -13.35 -23.64
C PHE A 3 -21.33 -14.06 -23.50
N ARG A 4 -20.69 -14.34 -24.63
CA ARG A 4 -19.27 -14.73 -24.69
C ARG A 4 -18.42 -13.47 -24.51
N GLN A 5 -17.69 -13.39 -23.39
CA GLN A 5 -16.59 -12.47 -23.24
C GLN A 5 -15.42 -12.91 -24.12
N ALA A 6 -15.10 -12.11 -25.13
CA ALA A 6 -13.90 -12.28 -25.93
C ALA A 6 -12.72 -11.59 -25.18
N SER A 7 -11.85 -12.40 -24.61
CA SER A 7 -10.55 -11.94 -24.10
C SER A 7 -9.69 -11.48 -25.30
N ARG A 8 -9.47 -10.17 -25.43
CA ARG A 8 -8.45 -9.61 -26.33
C ARG A 8 -7.11 -9.67 -25.62
N ALA A 9 -6.29 -10.59 -26.05
CA ALA A 9 -4.88 -10.60 -25.71
C ALA A 9 -4.23 -9.35 -26.32
N THR A 10 -3.77 -8.42 -25.48
CA THR A 10 -3.00 -7.25 -25.89
C THR A 10 -1.58 -7.71 -26.16
N THR A 11 -1.20 -7.74 -27.40
CA THR A 11 0.20 -8.01 -27.82
C THR A 11 1.02 -6.77 -27.48
N VAL A 12 1.88 -6.90 -26.48
CA VAL A 12 2.90 -5.88 -26.17
C VAL A 12 3.94 -5.93 -27.27
N ALA A 13 4.00 -4.90 -28.11
CA ALA A 13 5.05 -4.74 -29.12
C ALA A 13 6.38 -4.41 -28.41
N PHE A 14 7.25 -5.39 -28.27
CA PHE A 14 8.65 -5.15 -27.93
C PHE A 14 9.34 -4.46 -29.09
N ALA A 15 9.77 -3.21 -28.90
CA ALA A 15 10.71 -2.59 -29.82
C ALA A 15 12.05 -3.33 -29.70
N LEU A 16 12.35 -4.19 -30.67
CA LEU A 16 13.69 -4.78 -30.86
C LEU A 16 14.66 -3.64 -31.21
N VAL A 17 15.49 -3.28 -30.25
CA VAL A 17 16.66 -2.43 -30.52
C VAL A 17 17.75 -3.31 -31.12
N THR A 18 17.91 -3.27 -32.46
CA THR A 18 19.10 -3.78 -33.13
C THR A 18 20.24 -2.80 -32.89
N GLY A 19 21.06 -3.06 -31.91
CA GLY A 19 22.25 -2.27 -31.59
C GLY A 19 23.50 -3.10 -31.73
N ALA A 20 24.56 -2.46 -32.24
CA ALA A 20 25.92 -2.97 -32.38
C ALA A 20 26.42 -3.70 -31.13
N CYS A 21 27.36 -4.66 -31.32
CA CYS A 21 28.03 -5.43 -30.27
C CYS A 21 28.69 -4.54 -29.19
N GLY A 22 27.89 -4.04 -28.27
CA GLY A 22 28.33 -3.49 -26.99
C GLY A 22 27.98 -4.53 -25.92
N VAL A 23 28.91 -4.80 -25.01
CA VAL A 23 28.62 -5.59 -23.82
C VAL A 23 27.48 -4.88 -23.09
N GLU A 24 26.27 -5.47 -23.08
CA GLU A 24 25.15 -4.95 -22.29
C GLU A 24 25.56 -4.95 -20.81
N ARG A 25 25.64 -3.79 -20.23
CA ARG A 25 25.88 -3.67 -18.78
C ARG A 25 24.55 -3.85 -18.07
N PRO A 26 24.44 -4.71 -17.06
CA PRO A 26 23.18 -5.03 -16.39
C PRO A 26 22.54 -3.83 -15.68
N ASN A 27 23.28 -2.75 -15.51
CA ASN A 27 22.84 -1.53 -14.81
C ASN A 27 22.60 -0.33 -15.73
N GLU A 28 22.54 -0.53 -17.04
CA GLU A 28 22.36 0.55 -18.02
C GLU A 28 21.28 0.20 -19.05
N ALA A 29 20.60 1.22 -19.56
CA ALA A 29 19.70 1.13 -20.69
C ALA A 29 19.82 2.37 -21.59
N ILE A 30 19.73 2.17 -22.92
CA ILE A 30 19.67 3.27 -23.89
C ILE A 30 18.30 3.22 -24.55
N VAL A 31 17.57 4.34 -24.47
CA VAL A 31 16.19 4.45 -24.97
C VAL A 31 16.00 5.69 -25.85
N THR A 32 14.98 5.66 -26.69
CA THR A 32 14.57 6.85 -27.45
C THR A 32 13.16 7.24 -27.03
N SER A 33 12.97 8.50 -26.69
CA SER A 33 11.69 9.04 -26.25
C SER A 33 11.12 10.09 -27.19
N GLY A 34 9.81 10.29 -27.14
CA GLY A 34 9.12 11.49 -27.62
C GLY A 34 9.29 12.65 -26.66
N ASP A 35 8.91 13.85 -27.07
CA ASP A 35 8.94 15.02 -26.21
C ASP A 35 7.92 14.93 -25.08
N GLY A 36 8.35 15.24 -23.86
CA GLY A 36 7.54 15.15 -22.64
C GLY A 36 7.18 13.72 -22.23
N ALA A 37 7.85 12.69 -22.75
CA ALA A 37 7.55 11.28 -22.43
C ALA A 37 7.85 10.97 -20.97
N MET A 38 6.93 10.19 -20.36
CA MET A 38 7.13 9.58 -19.05
C MET A 38 7.55 8.13 -19.25
N GLY A 39 8.69 7.74 -18.68
CA GLY A 39 9.18 6.37 -18.74
C GLY A 39 9.07 5.66 -17.40
N VAL A 40 8.96 4.33 -17.44
CA VAL A 40 9.09 3.44 -16.29
C VAL A 40 10.42 2.74 -16.41
N VAL A 41 11.31 3.02 -15.47
CA VAL A 41 12.56 2.27 -15.28
C VAL A 41 12.24 1.08 -14.38
N SER A 42 12.49 -0.13 -14.88
CA SER A 42 12.33 -1.38 -14.13
C SER A 42 13.70 -2.02 -13.94
N VAL A 43 14.02 -2.35 -12.70
CA VAL A 43 15.27 -3.03 -12.32
C VAL A 43 14.93 -4.40 -11.76
N ALA A 44 15.24 -5.46 -12.50
CA ALA A 44 15.19 -6.82 -11.97
C ALA A 44 16.38 -7.04 -11.04
N MET A 45 16.14 -7.65 -9.89
CA MET A 45 17.12 -7.81 -8.81
C MET A 45 17.29 -9.29 -8.45
N SER A 46 18.54 -9.72 -8.28
CA SER A 46 18.85 -10.91 -7.51
C SER A 46 18.86 -10.55 -6.02
N ASP A 47 17.86 -11.03 -5.29
CA ASP A 47 17.74 -10.86 -3.84
C ASP A 47 18.18 -12.17 -3.15
N ARG A 48 19.40 -12.17 -2.61
CA ARG A 48 19.97 -13.27 -1.82
C ARG A 48 20.07 -12.93 -0.33
N CYS A 49 19.32 -11.94 0.10
CA CYS A 49 19.34 -11.46 1.46
C CYS A 49 18.67 -12.44 2.42
N THR A 50 19.24 -12.52 3.62
CA THR A 50 18.58 -13.23 4.74
C THR A 50 17.64 -12.29 5.48
N PRO A 51 16.62 -12.76 6.18
CA PRO A 51 15.72 -11.92 6.99
C PRO A 51 16.44 -11.02 7.98
N SER A 52 17.62 -11.42 8.50
CA SER A 52 18.41 -10.58 9.39
C SER A 52 19.02 -9.34 8.73
N VAL A 53 19.17 -9.35 7.41
CA VAL A 53 19.62 -8.22 6.59
C VAL A 53 18.42 -7.39 6.10
N ALA A 54 17.25 -7.99 6.05
CA ALA A 54 16.02 -7.38 5.57
C ALA A 54 15.54 -6.14 6.37
N ARG A 55 16.13 -5.90 7.52
CA ARG A 55 15.77 -4.79 8.43
C ARG A 55 16.21 -3.41 7.94
N ARG A 56 16.79 -3.29 6.76
CA ARG A 56 17.28 -2.01 6.24
C ARG A 56 16.79 -1.81 4.83
N VAL A 57 16.14 -0.70 4.60
CA VAL A 57 15.90 -0.19 3.27
C VAL A 57 17.25 0.02 2.60
N ALA A 58 17.38 -0.45 1.36
CA ALA A 58 18.50 -0.13 0.49
C ALA A 58 18.00 0.79 -0.62
N ALA A 59 18.88 1.41 -1.38
CA ALA A 59 18.49 2.21 -2.52
C ALA A 59 19.51 2.17 -3.65
N LEU A 60 19.02 2.45 -4.85
CA LEU A 60 19.81 2.69 -6.05
C LEU A 60 19.48 4.06 -6.60
N GLY A 61 20.49 4.84 -6.97
CA GLY A 61 20.27 6.09 -7.68
C GLY A 61 19.91 5.84 -9.14
N VAL A 62 18.86 6.49 -9.61
CA VAL A 62 18.44 6.52 -11.01
C VAL A 62 19.03 7.76 -11.67
N TRP A 63 19.82 7.57 -12.72
CA TRP A 63 20.50 8.62 -13.46
C TRP A 63 20.02 8.67 -14.88
N VAL A 64 19.74 9.87 -15.38
CA VAL A 64 19.32 10.12 -16.76
C VAL A 64 20.31 11.09 -17.39
N ASP A 65 20.95 10.69 -18.48
CA ASP A 65 21.96 11.49 -19.19
C ASP A 65 23.06 12.05 -18.28
N GLY A 66 23.50 11.23 -17.31
CA GLY A 66 24.54 11.58 -16.35
C GLY A 66 24.07 12.49 -15.20
N ARG A 67 22.78 12.79 -15.08
CA ARG A 67 22.20 13.56 -13.97
C ARG A 67 21.44 12.63 -13.03
N HIS A 68 21.66 12.79 -11.74
CA HIS A 68 20.86 12.11 -10.73
C HIS A 68 19.43 12.68 -10.74
N GLU A 69 18.44 11.79 -10.92
CA GLU A 69 17.02 12.15 -10.94
C GLU A 69 16.36 11.85 -9.59
N GLN A 70 16.59 10.64 -9.06
CA GLN A 70 15.91 10.15 -7.86
C GLN A 70 16.54 8.87 -7.34
N GLU A 71 16.07 8.43 -6.16
CA GLU A 71 16.38 7.12 -5.61
C GLU A 71 15.25 6.11 -5.91
N MET A 72 15.64 4.87 -6.15
CA MET A 72 14.77 3.70 -6.19
C MET A 72 14.97 2.91 -4.91
N LEU A 73 13.94 2.81 -4.09
CA LEU A 73 14.00 2.10 -2.82
C LEU A 73 13.90 0.59 -3.03
N LEU A 74 14.69 -0.16 -2.28
CA LEU A 74 14.77 -1.61 -2.32
C LEU A 74 14.43 -2.18 -0.95
N PHE A 75 13.77 -3.34 -0.96
CA PHE A 75 13.30 -4.03 0.25
C PHE A 75 13.92 -5.43 0.31
N PRO A 76 15.13 -5.59 0.86
CA PRO A 76 15.85 -6.87 0.92
C PRO A 76 15.03 -7.95 1.63
N ALA A 77 15.13 -9.20 1.15
CA ALA A 77 14.42 -10.38 1.63
C ALA A 77 12.87 -10.28 1.58
N SER A 78 12.31 -9.22 0.98
CA SER A 78 10.87 -9.14 0.77
C SER A 78 10.36 -10.06 -0.33
N GLY A 79 11.27 -10.60 -1.15
CA GLY A 79 10.93 -11.40 -2.33
C GLY A 79 10.31 -10.57 -3.44
N HIS A 80 10.57 -9.26 -3.48
CA HIS A 80 10.16 -8.39 -4.57
C HIS A 80 11.11 -8.58 -5.78
N PRO A 81 10.61 -9.07 -6.93
CA PRO A 81 11.49 -9.50 -8.03
C PRO A 81 11.99 -8.36 -8.90
N ALA A 82 11.29 -7.23 -8.92
CA ALA A 82 11.63 -6.06 -9.73
C ALA A 82 11.15 -4.78 -9.05
N TYR A 83 11.91 -3.72 -9.23
CA TYR A 83 11.62 -2.40 -8.68
C TYR A 83 11.41 -1.40 -9.80
N ASP A 84 10.35 -0.62 -9.69
CA ASP A 84 9.94 0.33 -10.72
C ASP A 84 10.01 1.76 -10.21
N SER A 85 10.40 2.69 -11.09
CA SER A 85 10.43 4.11 -10.81
C SER A 85 10.04 4.92 -12.05
N LEU A 86 9.28 6.00 -11.88
CA LEU A 86 8.96 6.91 -12.98
C LEU A 86 10.15 7.84 -13.26
N ILE A 87 10.47 8.03 -14.54
CA ILE A 87 11.40 9.07 -15.00
C ILE A 87 10.70 10.03 -15.95
N GLY A 88 11.27 11.22 -16.09
CA GLY A 88 10.76 12.24 -17.01
C GLY A 88 9.94 13.33 -16.30
N PRO A 89 9.44 14.31 -17.09
CA PRO A 89 9.30 14.27 -18.56
C PRO A 89 10.64 14.32 -19.30
N LEU A 90 10.84 13.43 -20.25
CA LEU A 90 12.04 13.37 -21.09
C LEU A 90 11.89 14.27 -22.33
N ALA A 91 12.97 14.89 -22.76
CA ALA A 91 13.01 15.56 -24.06
C ALA A 91 12.90 14.54 -25.20
N ARG A 92 12.59 15.01 -26.42
CA ARG A 92 12.67 14.15 -27.59
C ARG A 92 14.13 13.77 -27.85
N GLY A 93 14.42 12.50 -27.97
CA GLY A 93 15.76 12.06 -28.32
C GLY A 93 16.19 10.74 -27.69
N ARG A 94 17.48 10.48 -27.79
CA ARG A 94 18.11 9.32 -27.18
C ARG A 94 18.57 9.66 -25.76
N HIS A 95 18.29 8.79 -24.81
CA HIS A 95 18.65 8.94 -23.41
C HIS A 95 19.44 7.75 -22.91
N HIS A 96 20.39 8.01 -22.04
CA HIS A 96 21.17 7.02 -21.32
C HIS A 96 20.66 6.94 -19.87
N ILE A 97 20.12 5.81 -19.49
CA ILE A 97 19.62 5.53 -18.13
C ILE A 97 20.64 4.66 -17.44
N GLU A 98 21.10 5.08 -16.27
CA GLU A 98 22.07 4.34 -15.47
C GLU A 98 21.50 4.13 -14.06
N ILE A 99 21.74 2.96 -13.52
CA ILE A 99 21.46 2.61 -12.14
C ILE A 99 22.79 2.54 -11.40
N ARG A 100 22.94 3.34 -10.37
CA ARG A 100 24.16 3.45 -9.58
C ARG A 100 23.88 3.23 -8.09
N PRO A 101 24.87 2.85 -7.27
CA PRO A 101 24.71 2.85 -5.81
C PRO A 101 24.20 4.21 -5.33
N SER A 102 23.26 4.18 -4.38
CA SER A 102 22.77 5.38 -3.73
C SER A 102 23.87 6.04 -2.90
N ALA A 103 23.85 7.37 -2.83
CA ALA A 103 24.69 8.13 -1.90
C ALA A 103 24.13 8.13 -0.47
N PHE A 104 22.86 7.79 -0.28
CA PHE A 104 22.12 7.86 0.99
C PHE A 104 21.99 6.51 1.68
N TRP A 105 21.78 5.43 0.90
CA TRP A 105 21.65 4.06 1.42
C TRP A 105 22.63 3.14 0.70
N THR A 106 23.49 2.49 1.47
CA THR A 106 24.35 1.46 0.89
C THR A 106 23.49 0.29 0.44
N PRO A 107 23.54 -0.13 -0.84
CA PRO A 107 22.86 -1.31 -1.28
C PRO A 107 23.32 -2.49 -0.42
N ALA A 108 22.39 -3.33 0.02
CA ALA A 108 22.78 -4.57 0.66
C ALA A 108 23.61 -5.39 -0.33
N ALA A 109 24.80 -5.83 0.06
CA ALA A 109 25.71 -6.60 -0.80
C ALA A 109 25.08 -7.88 -1.36
N CYS A 110 23.96 -8.32 -0.76
CA CYS A 110 23.16 -9.46 -1.17
C CYS A 110 22.14 -9.13 -2.28
N MET A 111 21.96 -7.84 -2.66
CA MET A 111 21.09 -7.39 -3.75
C MET A 111 21.93 -6.89 -4.92
N THR A 112 21.78 -7.49 -6.08
CA THR A 112 22.50 -7.07 -7.30
C THR A 112 21.51 -6.86 -8.45
N PRO A 113 21.64 -5.76 -9.22
CA PRO A 113 20.87 -5.59 -10.43
C PRO A 113 21.25 -6.67 -11.46
N ASP A 114 20.22 -7.36 -11.98
CA ASP A 114 20.39 -8.35 -13.06
C ASP A 114 20.11 -7.72 -14.42
N ARG A 115 19.14 -6.83 -14.48
CA ARG A 115 18.74 -6.16 -15.72
C ARG A 115 18.01 -4.86 -15.44
N VAL A 116 18.35 -3.84 -16.23
CA VAL A 116 17.61 -2.58 -16.35
C VAL A 116 16.81 -2.57 -17.64
N SER A 117 15.55 -2.18 -17.57
CA SER A 117 14.71 -1.93 -18.74
C SER A 117 13.93 -0.64 -18.57
N VAL A 118 13.54 -0.05 -19.69
CA VAL A 118 12.69 1.16 -19.69
C VAL A 118 11.53 0.92 -20.63
N SER A 119 10.33 1.22 -20.17
CA SER A 119 9.12 1.18 -20.98
C SER A 119 8.42 2.54 -20.98
N PHE A 120 7.66 2.82 -22.03
CA PHE A 120 6.86 4.03 -22.15
C PHE A 120 5.40 3.64 -22.33
N PRO A 121 4.46 4.30 -21.62
CA PRO A 121 3.04 4.12 -21.89
C PRO A 121 2.72 4.62 -23.30
N GLU A 122 1.72 4.01 -23.96
CA GLU A 122 1.26 4.47 -25.26
C GLU A 122 0.81 5.94 -25.19
N ALA A 123 1.18 6.73 -26.20
CA ALA A 123 0.76 8.12 -26.28
C ALA A 123 -0.77 8.23 -26.33
N GLY A 124 -1.36 9.08 -25.49
CA GLY A 124 -2.79 9.23 -25.36
C GLY A 124 -3.51 8.21 -24.47
N ALA A 125 -2.80 7.17 -23.99
CA ALA A 125 -3.36 6.26 -23.01
C ALA A 125 -3.67 6.98 -21.67
N SER A 126 -4.70 6.54 -20.98
CA SER A 126 -5.05 7.09 -19.65
C SER A 126 -3.89 6.98 -18.67
N THR A 127 -3.08 5.94 -18.79
CA THR A 127 -1.87 5.72 -18.00
C THR A 127 -0.83 6.81 -18.20
N ALA A 128 -0.68 7.35 -19.42
CA ALA A 128 0.27 8.44 -19.70
C ALA A 128 -0.08 9.70 -18.91
N GLN A 129 -1.38 10.04 -18.79
CA GLN A 129 -1.83 11.15 -17.94
C GLN A 129 -1.56 10.87 -16.46
N ILE A 130 -1.87 9.66 -15.99
CA ILE A 130 -1.62 9.26 -14.61
C ILE A 130 -0.13 9.41 -14.27
N TYR A 131 0.77 8.94 -15.13
CA TYR A 131 2.21 9.05 -14.88
C TYR A 131 2.70 10.51 -14.94
N ARG A 132 2.16 11.32 -15.85
CA ARG A 132 2.52 12.73 -15.98
C ARG A 132 2.24 13.52 -14.70
N HIS A 133 1.11 13.28 -14.05
CA HIS A 133 0.67 13.98 -12.85
C HIS A 133 1.06 13.30 -11.54
N ALA A 134 1.70 12.12 -11.60
CA ALA A 134 2.11 11.38 -10.42
C ALA A 134 3.10 12.20 -9.57
N PRO A 135 2.85 12.36 -8.26
CA PRO A 135 3.70 13.15 -7.38
C PRO A 135 5.14 12.64 -7.35
N VAL A 136 6.06 13.58 -7.21
CA VAL A 136 7.43 13.35 -6.77
C VAL A 136 7.42 13.52 -5.26
N LEU A 137 7.91 12.52 -4.52
CA LEU A 137 8.00 12.57 -3.07
C LEU A 137 9.43 12.90 -2.66
N GLU A 138 9.58 13.89 -1.79
CA GLU A 138 10.83 14.17 -1.09
C GLU A 138 10.71 13.64 0.34
N LEU A 139 11.68 12.86 0.79
CA LEU A 139 11.69 12.24 2.11
C LEU A 139 12.47 13.07 3.11
N ARG A 140 12.05 13.04 4.39
CA ARG A 140 12.75 13.69 5.50
C ARG A 140 14.15 13.09 5.70
N ALA A 141 15.04 13.86 6.33
CA ALA A 141 16.38 13.39 6.63
C ALA A 141 16.42 12.23 7.65
N ASP A 142 15.48 12.19 8.57
CA ASP A 142 15.34 11.13 9.59
C ASP A 142 14.80 9.81 9.03
N THR A 143 14.10 9.83 7.87
CA THR A 143 13.73 8.62 7.12
C THR A 143 14.98 7.90 6.60
N VAL A 144 16.09 8.63 6.37
CA VAL A 144 17.33 8.09 5.83
C VAL A 144 18.20 7.51 6.94
N GLY A 145 18.21 6.20 7.07
CA GLY A 145 19.11 5.45 7.95
C GLY A 145 18.52 4.93 9.24
N GLU A 146 17.62 5.63 9.89
CA GLU A 146 17.09 5.26 11.21
C GLU A 146 15.58 4.94 11.18
N GLN A 147 14.84 5.66 10.38
CA GLN A 147 13.39 5.50 10.28
C GLN A 147 13.04 4.57 9.13
N SER A 148 11.93 3.87 9.28
CA SER A 148 11.48 2.85 8.35
C SER A 148 10.26 3.28 7.52
N ASP A 149 9.70 4.45 7.76
CA ASP A 149 8.50 4.98 7.12
C ASP A 149 8.78 5.49 5.68
N VAL A 150 9.12 4.56 4.79
CA VAL A 150 9.45 4.84 3.39
C VAL A 150 8.36 4.39 2.43
N PRO A 151 8.18 5.06 1.26
CA PRO A 151 7.25 4.61 0.23
C PRO A 151 7.57 3.21 -0.27
N LEU A 152 6.60 2.29 -0.21
CA LEU A 152 6.67 0.96 -0.80
C LEU A 152 6.26 0.99 -2.26
N TYR A 153 5.09 1.53 -2.52
CA TYR A 153 4.50 1.68 -3.85
C TYR A 153 3.42 2.76 -3.80
N ALA A 154 2.96 3.16 -4.99
CA ALA A 154 1.83 4.05 -5.14
C ALA A 154 0.72 3.43 -5.98
N TYR A 155 -0.49 3.95 -5.85
CA TYR A 155 -1.59 3.67 -6.76
C TYR A 155 -2.38 4.94 -7.08
N ALA A 156 -3.14 4.87 -8.16
CA ALA A 156 -4.00 5.96 -8.58
C ALA A 156 -5.41 5.45 -8.86
N GLU A 157 -6.39 6.19 -8.39
CA GLU A 157 -7.81 6.04 -8.71
C GLU A 157 -8.24 7.12 -9.70
N SER A 158 -9.13 6.79 -10.61
CA SER A 158 -9.68 7.74 -11.58
C SER A 158 -11.19 7.76 -11.50
N ALA A 159 -11.76 8.94 -11.32
CA ALA A 159 -13.20 9.15 -11.33
C ALA A 159 -13.58 10.28 -12.31
N VAL A 160 -14.75 10.18 -12.91
CA VAL A 160 -15.29 11.23 -13.79
C VAL A 160 -16.58 11.77 -13.16
N ARG A 161 -16.64 13.10 -12.95
CA ARG A 161 -17.84 13.80 -12.47
C ARG A 161 -18.01 15.09 -13.25
N ASP A 162 -19.20 15.34 -13.74
CA ASP A 162 -19.58 16.61 -14.43
C ASP A 162 -18.60 17.00 -15.55
N GLY A 163 -18.14 16.00 -16.33
CA GLY A 163 -17.18 16.19 -17.41
C GLY A 163 -15.75 16.51 -16.98
N ALA A 164 -15.46 16.51 -15.69
CA ALA A 164 -14.11 16.59 -15.17
C ALA A 164 -13.61 15.22 -14.69
N ARG A 165 -12.33 14.94 -14.91
CA ARG A 165 -11.65 13.72 -14.47
C ARG A 165 -10.78 14.02 -13.26
N SER A 166 -11.03 13.36 -12.15
CA SER A 166 -10.16 13.38 -10.98
C SER A 166 -9.19 12.20 -11.04
N LEU A 167 -7.92 12.47 -10.75
CA LEU A 167 -6.87 11.47 -10.53
C LEU A 167 -6.37 11.64 -9.10
N ARG A 168 -6.62 10.63 -8.27
CA ARG A 168 -6.22 10.60 -6.86
C ARG A 168 -5.06 9.66 -6.68
N TYR A 169 -3.99 10.15 -6.05
CA TYR A 169 -2.76 9.40 -5.82
C TYR A 169 -2.64 9.07 -4.34
N THR A 170 -2.42 7.79 -4.07
CA THR A 170 -2.20 7.25 -2.73
C THR A 170 -0.86 6.55 -2.69
N THR A 171 -0.11 6.77 -1.62
CA THR A 171 1.16 6.08 -1.36
C THR A 171 0.99 5.14 -0.17
N VAL A 172 1.53 3.93 -0.31
CA VAL A 172 1.66 2.96 0.78
C VAL A 172 3.07 3.04 1.29
N PHE A 173 3.23 3.28 2.59
CA PHE A 173 4.51 3.37 3.29
C PHE A 173 4.77 2.11 4.10
N SER A 174 6.04 1.81 4.37
CA SER A 174 6.45 0.59 5.08
C SER A 174 5.92 0.52 6.50
N ASN A 175 5.76 1.66 7.15
CA ASN A 175 5.36 1.77 8.55
C ASN A 175 4.69 3.13 8.83
N GLU A 176 4.14 3.28 10.04
CA GLU A 176 3.73 4.53 10.66
C GLU A 176 4.52 4.68 11.96
N ASP A 177 5.57 5.51 11.95
CA ASP A 177 6.46 5.69 13.11
C ASP A 177 5.89 6.61 14.19
N GLY A 178 4.90 7.39 13.84
CA GLY A 178 4.18 8.27 14.76
C GLY A 178 2.68 8.24 14.52
N GLY A 179 1.91 8.46 15.56
CA GLY A 179 0.46 8.55 15.47
C GLY A 179 -0.26 7.34 16.07
N THR A 180 -0.79 6.44 15.23
CA THR A 180 -1.68 5.37 15.71
C THR A 180 -0.90 4.16 16.25
N PRO A 181 -1.19 3.67 17.48
CA PRO A 181 -0.53 2.48 18.02
C PRO A 181 -0.76 1.22 17.16
N THR A 182 0.19 0.30 17.13
CA THR A 182 0.19 -0.95 16.35
C THR A 182 -1.12 -1.74 16.45
N ARG A 183 -1.65 -1.94 17.66
CA ARG A 183 -2.91 -2.68 17.85
C ARG A 183 -4.12 -1.93 17.30
N ALA A 184 -4.13 -0.59 17.38
CA ALA A 184 -5.18 0.21 16.78
C ALA A 184 -5.14 0.14 15.25
N LEU A 185 -3.95 0.15 14.65
CA LEU A 185 -3.77 -0.04 13.21
C LEU A 185 -4.31 -1.41 12.76
N LEU A 186 -3.92 -2.49 13.43
CA LEU A 186 -4.42 -3.83 13.12
C LEU A 186 -5.93 -3.96 13.35
N ALA A 187 -6.44 -3.41 14.44
CA ALA A 187 -7.86 -3.46 14.79
C ALA A 187 -8.76 -2.74 13.77
N ARG A 188 -8.32 -1.58 13.27
CA ARG A 188 -9.14 -0.68 12.46
C ARG A 188 -8.86 -0.76 10.97
N TRP A 189 -7.63 -1.14 10.60
CA TRP A 189 -7.18 -1.18 9.20
C TRP A 189 -6.57 -2.52 8.79
N GLY A 190 -6.35 -3.45 9.74
CA GLY A 190 -5.75 -4.76 9.44
C GLY A 190 -4.33 -4.67 8.90
N ARG A 191 -3.60 -3.61 9.20
CA ARG A 191 -2.25 -3.35 8.73
C ARG A 191 -1.47 -2.48 9.70
N THR A 192 -0.15 -2.44 9.55
CA THR A 192 0.72 -1.45 10.21
C THR A 192 1.52 -0.62 9.20
N THR A 193 1.51 -1.00 7.92
CA THR A 193 1.85 -0.09 6.82
C THR A 193 0.95 1.14 6.88
N ASP A 194 1.46 2.28 6.44
CA ASP A 194 0.62 3.46 6.31
C ASP A 194 0.11 3.61 4.88
N ILE A 195 -1.13 4.10 4.69
CA ILE A 195 -1.76 4.31 3.38
C ILE A 195 -2.35 5.70 3.34
N GLU A 196 -1.62 6.63 2.70
CA GLU A 196 -1.97 8.03 2.69
C GLU A 196 -2.32 8.55 1.29
N GLU A 197 -3.46 9.25 1.20
CA GLU A 197 -3.79 10.02 0.01
C GLU A 197 -2.90 11.25 -0.03
N VAL A 198 -1.99 11.30 -0.98
CA VAL A 198 -0.96 12.35 -1.03
C VAL A 198 -1.34 13.51 -1.97
N PHE A 199 -2.13 13.23 -3.03
CA PHE A 199 -2.44 14.26 -4.02
C PHE A 199 -3.67 13.91 -4.86
N GLU A 200 -4.43 14.92 -5.23
CA GLU A 200 -5.51 14.80 -6.23
C GLU A 200 -5.41 15.94 -7.24
N VAL A 201 -5.51 15.61 -8.54
CA VAL A 201 -5.64 16.56 -9.63
C VAL A 201 -6.95 16.35 -10.37
N THR A 202 -7.65 17.45 -10.63
CA THR A 202 -8.87 17.47 -11.44
C THR A 202 -8.57 18.07 -12.81
N LEU A 203 -8.90 17.32 -13.86
CA LEU A 203 -8.67 17.67 -15.26
C LEU A 203 -9.99 17.88 -15.99
N ARG A 204 -10.06 18.92 -16.82
CA ARG A 204 -11.14 19.11 -17.80
C ARG A 204 -10.50 19.33 -19.16
N GLU A 205 -10.82 18.48 -20.14
CA GLU A 205 -10.19 18.52 -21.47
C GLU A 205 -8.66 18.62 -21.39
N ASP A 206 -8.05 17.77 -20.54
CA ASP A 206 -6.60 17.71 -20.25
C ASP A 206 -5.98 18.95 -19.57
N ARG A 207 -6.80 19.95 -19.23
CA ARG A 207 -6.35 21.11 -18.46
C ARG A 207 -6.57 20.91 -16.97
N ILE A 208 -5.58 21.27 -16.18
CA ILE A 208 -5.70 21.26 -14.73
C ILE A 208 -6.69 22.35 -14.31
N VAL A 209 -7.77 21.97 -13.63
CA VAL A 209 -8.79 22.87 -13.08
C VAL A 209 -8.82 22.86 -11.55
N GLY A 210 -8.13 21.91 -10.91
CA GLY A 210 -7.97 21.84 -9.47
C GLY A 210 -6.85 20.91 -9.07
N GLU A 211 -6.17 21.24 -7.99
CA GLU A 211 -5.13 20.42 -7.39
C GLU A 211 -5.16 20.58 -5.88
N VAL A 212 -5.19 19.47 -5.18
CA VAL A 212 -5.22 19.45 -3.72
C VAL A 212 -4.31 18.36 -3.18
N PHE A 213 -3.91 18.49 -1.92
CA PHE A 213 -3.19 17.47 -1.15
C PHE A 213 -3.73 17.39 0.28
N GLN A 214 -3.56 16.26 0.93
CA GLN A 214 -3.92 16.07 2.33
C GLN A 214 -2.73 16.43 3.23
N GLY A 215 -2.85 17.54 3.96
CA GLY A 215 -1.79 18.06 4.81
C GLY A 215 -1.65 17.34 6.16
N PRO A 216 -0.65 17.72 6.99
CA PRO A 216 -0.27 17.03 8.24
C PRO A 216 -1.37 16.86 9.29
N ASP A 217 -2.45 17.58 9.20
CA ASP A 217 -3.62 17.52 10.08
C ASP A 217 -4.84 16.87 9.42
N HIS A 218 -4.61 16.09 8.35
CA HIS A 218 -5.65 15.49 7.49
C HIS A 218 -6.59 16.51 6.83
N VAL A 219 -6.19 17.77 6.77
CA VAL A 219 -6.95 18.80 6.07
C VAL A 219 -6.52 18.87 4.60
N VAL A 220 -7.48 18.78 3.71
CA VAL A 220 -7.26 18.96 2.27
C VAL A 220 -7.00 20.44 1.97
N ARG A 221 -5.93 20.71 1.23
CA ARG A 221 -5.46 22.07 0.87
C ARG A 221 -5.20 22.20 -0.62
N PRO A 222 -5.40 23.39 -1.21
CA PRO A 222 -4.91 23.66 -2.56
C PRO A 222 -3.39 23.52 -2.65
N PHE A 223 -2.92 22.92 -3.74
CA PHE A 223 -1.49 22.82 -4.01
C PHE A 223 -0.94 24.13 -4.61
N ALA A 224 0.16 24.62 -4.04
CA ALA A 224 0.87 25.82 -4.52
C ALA A 224 2.40 25.62 -4.51
N GLY A 225 2.85 24.36 -4.44
CA GLY A 225 4.25 23.99 -4.26
C GLY A 225 5.09 23.94 -5.54
N ARG A 226 6.28 23.38 -5.39
CA ARG A 226 7.25 23.14 -6.47
C ARG A 226 6.75 22.03 -7.40
N ARG A 227 7.27 22.02 -8.64
CA ARG A 227 6.91 21.02 -9.65
C ARG A 227 8.15 20.47 -10.35
N HIS A 228 8.00 19.24 -10.82
CA HIS A 228 8.85 18.61 -11.81
C HIS A 228 8.03 18.41 -13.10
N GLY A 229 8.21 19.29 -14.09
CA GLY A 229 7.26 19.40 -15.19
C GLY A 229 5.88 19.83 -14.68
N VAL A 230 4.85 19.03 -14.90
CA VAL A 230 3.50 19.25 -14.34
C VAL A 230 3.28 18.50 -13.02
N ALA A 231 4.15 17.56 -12.68
CA ALA A 231 4.02 16.76 -11.47
C ALA A 231 4.29 17.60 -10.21
N PRO A 232 3.49 17.51 -9.14
CA PRO A 232 3.76 18.17 -7.88
C PRO A 232 4.96 17.54 -7.17
N ILE A 233 5.74 18.35 -6.46
CA ILE A 233 6.75 17.88 -5.52
C ILE A 233 6.19 18.05 -4.12
N LEU A 234 6.09 16.95 -3.39
CA LEU A 234 5.55 16.90 -2.04
C LEU A 234 6.62 16.40 -1.07
N LEU A 235 6.76 17.09 0.06
CA LEU A 235 7.58 16.62 1.17
C LEU A 235 6.75 15.73 2.09
N VAL A 236 7.20 14.50 2.35
CA VAL A 236 6.68 13.65 3.44
C VAL A 236 7.15 14.29 4.76
N ALA A 237 6.25 14.96 5.46
CA ALA A 237 6.59 15.96 6.47
C ALA A 237 6.51 15.45 7.91
N THR A 238 5.77 14.37 8.17
CA THR A 238 5.49 13.89 9.53
C THR A 238 5.84 12.41 9.69
N LEU A 239 5.91 11.92 10.93
CA LEU A 239 6.15 10.51 11.25
C LEU A 239 4.97 9.59 10.92
N ASN A 240 3.80 10.12 10.61
CA ASN A 240 2.65 9.40 10.04
C ASN A 240 2.45 9.74 8.56
N ASN A 241 3.53 9.99 7.85
CA ASN A 241 3.66 10.12 6.39
C ASN A 241 2.77 11.17 5.70
N MET A 242 2.22 12.11 6.46
CA MET A 242 1.47 13.21 5.89
C MET A 242 2.39 14.15 5.10
N VAL A 243 1.84 14.72 4.01
CA VAL A 243 2.64 15.51 3.08
C VAL A 243 2.41 17.02 3.20
N THR A 244 3.36 17.79 2.69
CA THR A 244 3.23 19.23 2.49
C THR A 244 3.81 19.64 1.13
N ASP A 245 3.30 20.71 0.57
CA ASP A 245 3.79 21.33 -0.66
C ASP A 245 4.96 22.31 -0.43
N ARG A 246 5.42 22.44 0.82
CA ARG A 246 6.50 23.36 1.25
C ARG A 246 7.69 22.61 1.81
N GLY A 247 8.84 23.25 1.74
CA GLY A 247 10.09 22.67 2.23
C GLY A 247 10.83 21.85 1.18
N ARG A 248 11.86 21.12 1.64
CA ARG A 248 12.68 20.21 0.84
C ARG A 248 13.04 18.99 1.68
N GLY A 249 12.99 17.83 1.05
CA GLY A 249 13.51 16.59 1.61
C GLY A 249 14.95 16.34 1.21
N LEU A 250 15.54 15.31 1.81
CA LEU A 250 16.91 14.88 1.52
C LEU A 250 16.96 13.97 0.29
N VAL A 251 15.97 13.15 0.12
CA VAL A 251 15.90 12.10 -0.91
C VAL A 251 14.65 12.26 -1.73
N THR A 252 14.77 12.14 -3.04
CA THR A 252 13.66 12.18 -3.98
C THR A 252 13.34 10.77 -4.45
N VAL A 253 12.06 10.40 -4.45
CA VAL A 253 11.54 9.14 -4.99
C VAL A 253 10.29 9.40 -5.83
N ARG A 254 10.05 8.57 -6.83
CA ARG A 254 8.86 8.67 -7.68
C ARG A 254 8.32 7.29 -8.02
N PRO A 255 7.55 6.67 -7.12
CA PRO A 255 6.94 5.37 -7.36
C PRO A 255 6.02 5.40 -8.59
N VAL A 256 5.97 4.28 -9.32
CA VAL A 256 5.03 4.12 -10.43
C VAL A 256 3.64 3.82 -9.87
N PRO A 257 2.63 4.68 -10.07
CA PRO A 257 1.30 4.41 -9.55
C PRO A 257 0.59 3.32 -10.36
N ALA A 258 0.18 2.24 -9.69
CA ALA A 258 -0.74 1.27 -10.27
C ALA A 258 -2.14 1.87 -10.39
N VAL A 259 -2.83 1.59 -11.49
CA VAL A 259 -4.22 2.03 -11.65
C VAL A 259 -5.14 1.02 -10.98
N VAL A 260 -5.95 1.48 -10.04
CA VAL A 260 -6.85 0.62 -9.26
C VAL A 260 -8.27 1.17 -9.24
N ASP A 261 -9.23 0.27 -9.02
CA ASP A 261 -10.61 0.61 -8.70
C ASP A 261 -10.94 0.07 -7.30
N LEU A 262 -11.04 0.95 -6.34
CA LEU A 262 -11.35 0.62 -4.94
C LEU A 262 -12.81 0.95 -4.57
N SER A 263 -13.69 1.17 -5.56
CA SER A 263 -15.09 1.51 -5.32
C SER A 263 -15.87 0.45 -4.53
N ARG A 264 -15.37 -0.80 -4.48
CA ARG A 264 -15.99 -1.94 -3.80
C ARG A 264 -15.01 -2.76 -2.98
N SER A 265 -13.92 -2.18 -2.53
CA SER A 265 -12.88 -2.87 -1.77
C SER A 265 -12.19 -1.93 -0.78
N THR A 266 -11.42 -2.51 0.13
CA THR A 266 -10.60 -1.75 1.08
C THR A 266 -9.34 -1.23 0.40
N ARG A 267 -8.74 -0.16 0.92
CA ARG A 267 -7.42 0.31 0.47
C ARG A 267 -6.35 -0.77 0.65
N GLU A 268 -6.48 -1.56 1.70
CA GLU A 268 -5.60 -2.66 2.06
C GLU A 268 -5.60 -3.80 1.02
N SER A 269 -6.65 -3.91 0.18
CA SER A 269 -6.71 -4.91 -0.89
C SER A 269 -5.58 -4.74 -1.92
N THR A 270 -5.00 -3.55 -2.05
CA THR A 270 -3.83 -3.30 -2.91
C THR A 270 -2.57 -4.04 -2.42
N MET A 271 -2.49 -4.37 -1.12
CA MET A 271 -1.43 -5.19 -0.56
C MET A 271 -1.59 -6.68 -0.91
N ASP A 272 -2.84 -7.14 -1.12
CA ASP A 272 -3.13 -8.54 -1.43
C ASP A 272 -2.51 -8.96 -2.78
N GLU A 273 -2.43 -8.04 -3.72
CA GLU A 273 -1.75 -8.22 -5.00
C GLU A 273 -0.23 -8.10 -4.88
N ARG A 274 0.27 -7.69 -3.70
CA ARG A 274 1.67 -7.42 -3.40
C ARG A 274 2.09 -8.08 -2.09
N PRO A 275 2.14 -9.41 -2.01
CA PRO A 275 2.47 -10.12 -0.77
C PRO A 275 3.80 -9.71 -0.13
N TRP A 276 4.70 -9.18 -0.95
CA TRP A 276 5.97 -8.63 -0.46
C TRP A 276 5.78 -7.43 0.48
N ALA A 277 4.69 -6.65 0.34
CA ALA A 277 4.40 -5.54 1.24
C ALA A 277 4.06 -6.02 2.67
N TYR A 278 3.39 -7.16 2.80
CA TYR A 278 3.17 -7.78 4.11
C TYR A 278 4.47 -8.29 4.74
N ARG A 279 5.42 -8.78 3.92
CA ARG A 279 6.75 -9.17 4.44
C ARG A 279 7.53 -7.95 4.93
N VAL A 280 7.51 -6.85 4.19
CA VAL A 280 8.11 -5.59 4.67
C VAL A 280 7.46 -5.16 5.98
N MET A 281 6.12 -5.16 6.06
CA MET A 281 5.38 -4.84 7.28
C MET A 281 5.81 -5.72 8.47
N GLU A 282 5.99 -7.03 8.27
CA GLU A 282 6.44 -7.96 9.30
C GLU A 282 7.89 -7.64 9.73
N HIS A 283 8.79 -7.39 8.77
CA HIS A 283 10.19 -7.04 9.04
C HIS A 283 10.33 -5.73 9.84
N GLU A 284 9.51 -4.72 9.52
CA GLU A 284 9.50 -3.47 10.26
C GLU A 284 9.10 -3.70 11.73
N LEU A 285 7.99 -4.41 11.95
CA LEU A 285 7.55 -4.76 13.30
C LEU A 285 8.59 -5.56 14.09
N GLU A 286 9.30 -6.50 13.43
CA GLU A 286 10.38 -7.24 14.04
C GLU A 286 11.58 -6.34 14.39
N ALA A 287 11.99 -5.47 13.46
CA ALA A 287 13.12 -4.56 13.64
C ALA A 287 12.90 -3.62 14.82
N GLU A 288 11.66 -3.18 15.04
CA GLU A 288 11.27 -2.31 16.14
C GLU A 288 10.91 -3.04 17.44
N GLY A 289 11.01 -4.38 17.46
CA GLY A 289 10.63 -5.19 18.62
C GLY A 289 9.15 -5.14 18.97
N ARG A 290 8.29 -4.89 17.97
CA ARG A 290 6.84 -4.79 18.14
C ARG A 290 6.11 -6.12 18.00
N ILE A 291 6.79 -7.21 17.59
CA ILE A 291 6.20 -8.55 17.52
C ILE A 291 6.37 -9.26 18.86
N VAL A 292 5.25 -9.74 19.41
CA VAL A 292 5.19 -10.51 20.65
C VAL A 292 4.12 -11.60 20.51
N ALA A 293 4.41 -12.81 21.01
CA ALA A 293 3.43 -13.90 21.00
C ALA A 293 2.27 -13.60 21.95
N ASP A 294 2.61 -13.22 23.20
CA ASP A 294 1.66 -12.83 24.26
C ASP A 294 2.17 -11.51 24.84
N ALA A 295 1.51 -10.41 24.52
CA ALA A 295 1.93 -9.13 25.04
C ALA A 295 1.45 -8.95 26.48
N PRO A 296 2.35 -8.78 27.47
CA PRO A 296 1.96 -8.38 28.80
C PRO A 296 1.24 -7.02 28.74
N VAL A 297 0.28 -6.83 29.60
CA VAL A 297 -0.44 -5.54 29.74
C VAL A 297 0.47 -4.58 30.49
N ASP A 298 1.40 -3.96 29.79
CA ASP A 298 2.29 -2.91 30.29
C ASP A 298 2.06 -1.58 29.55
N LYS A 299 2.89 -0.56 29.85
CA LYS A 299 2.79 0.77 29.25
C LYS A 299 2.92 0.78 27.69
N ASP A 300 3.61 -0.22 27.13
CA ASP A 300 3.85 -0.34 25.69
C ASP A 300 2.94 -1.38 25.01
N TRP A 301 1.93 -1.87 25.74
CA TRP A 301 1.02 -2.91 25.25
C TRP A 301 0.39 -2.57 23.90
N GLU A 302 -0.01 -1.32 23.66
CA GLU A 302 -0.66 -0.92 22.41
C GLU A 302 0.30 -0.87 21.22
N LYS A 303 1.59 -0.76 21.47
CA LYS A 303 2.63 -0.69 20.45
C LYS A 303 3.07 -2.07 19.94
N ARG A 304 2.70 -3.16 20.63
CA ARG A 304 3.13 -4.53 20.33
C ARG A 304 1.94 -5.41 20.01
N ALA A 305 2.10 -6.31 19.03
CA ALA A 305 1.06 -7.23 18.58
C ALA A 305 1.66 -8.57 18.16
N PRO A 306 0.87 -9.65 18.03
CA PRO A 306 1.28 -10.84 17.32
C PRO A 306 1.74 -10.53 15.89
N ALA A 307 2.54 -11.43 15.31
CA ALA A 307 2.98 -11.29 13.91
C ALA A 307 1.78 -11.18 12.95
N PRO A 308 1.91 -10.45 11.82
CA PRO A 308 0.81 -10.30 10.85
C PRO A 308 0.15 -11.62 10.45
N ARG A 309 0.94 -12.68 10.27
CA ARG A 309 0.43 -14.01 9.96
C ARG A 309 -0.34 -14.70 11.09
N ALA A 310 -0.26 -14.20 12.31
CA ALA A 310 -1.02 -14.72 13.45
C ALA A 310 -2.41 -14.07 13.60
N HIS A 311 -2.94 -13.49 12.52
CA HIS A 311 -4.24 -12.83 12.52
C HIS A 311 -5.18 -13.43 11.46
N VAL A 312 -6.47 -13.40 11.78
CA VAL A 312 -7.56 -13.55 10.82
C VAL A 312 -7.97 -12.14 10.39
N TYR A 313 -7.88 -11.88 9.10
CA TYR A 313 -8.30 -10.62 8.49
C TYR A 313 -9.76 -10.71 8.09
N VAL A 314 -10.55 -9.71 8.45
CA VAL A 314 -11.99 -9.65 8.16
C VAL A 314 -12.30 -8.34 7.45
N GLU A 315 -13.05 -8.40 6.36
CA GLU A 315 -13.42 -7.25 5.54
C GLU A 315 -14.92 -7.08 5.48
N ALA A 316 -15.34 -5.82 5.57
CA ALA A 316 -16.75 -5.44 5.42
C ALA A 316 -16.90 -4.01 4.91
N GLU A 317 -18.04 -3.71 4.29
CA GLU A 317 -18.54 -2.33 4.17
C GLU A 317 -19.42 -2.03 5.38
N LEU A 318 -19.15 -0.94 6.07
CA LEU A 318 -19.84 -0.52 7.28
C LEU A 318 -20.63 0.77 7.07
N ARG A 319 -21.80 0.86 7.73
CA ARG A 319 -22.52 2.10 7.99
C ARG A 319 -22.92 2.12 9.44
N LEU A 320 -22.39 3.09 10.18
CA LEU A 320 -22.51 3.20 11.61
C LEU A 320 -23.40 4.39 12.00
N ASN A 321 -24.30 4.15 12.94
CA ASN A 321 -25.09 5.21 13.55
C ASN A 321 -24.90 5.16 15.06
N ARG A 322 -24.10 6.08 15.63
CA ARG A 322 -23.77 6.12 17.07
C ARG A 322 -23.32 4.76 17.63
N ALA A 323 -22.57 4.02 16.86
CA ALA A 323 -22.07 2.71 17.21
C ALA A 323 -20.65 2.51 16.67
N VAL A 324 -19.96 1.49 17.19
CA VAL A 324 -18.67 1.01 16.69
C VAL A 324 -18.75 -0.49 16.43
N VAL A 325 -17.86 -1.01 15.59
CA VAL A 325 -17.84 -2.43 15.24
C VAL A 325 -16.52 -3.07 15.67
N ALA A 326 -16.61 -4.27 16.20
CA ALA A 326 -15.46 -5.15 16.40
C ALA A 326 -15.69 -6.48 15.69
N ALA A 327 -14.66 -7.00 15.01
CA ALA A 327 -14.64 -8.36 14.53
C ALA A 327 -14.18 -9.31 15.64
N TRP A 328 -14.66 -10.56 15.60
CA TRP A 328 -14.22 -11.58 16.51
C TRP A 328 -14.05 -12.93 15.82
N VAL A 329 -13.23 -13.79 16.42
CA VAL A 329 -12.98 -15.17 15.99
C VAL A 329 -13.06 -16.06 17.23
N THR A 330 -13.74 -17.20 17.11
CA THR A 330 -13.72 -18.26 18.13
C THR A 330 -12.95 -19.45 17.57
N ASP A 331 -12.01 -19.99 18.33
CA ASP A 331 -11.29 -21.22 17.97
C ASP A 331 -12.06 -22.49 18.37
N ARG A 332 -11.53 -23.67 17.97
CA ARG A 332 -12.11 -24.97 18.31
C ARG A 332 -12.07 -25.32 19.80
N GLN A 333 -11.27 -24.60 20.59
CA GLN A 333 -11.27 -24.70 22.06
C GLN A 333 -12.27 -23.73 22.71
N ASN A 334 -13.13 -23.09 21.89
CA ASN A 334 -14.11 -22.10 22.32
C ASN A 334 -13.51 -20.84 22.95
N ARG A 335 -12.25 -20.51 22.64
CA ARG A 335 -11.62 -19.25 23.03
C ARG A 335 -11.98 -18.19 22.03
N ARG A 336 -12.45 -17.03 22.51
CA ARG A 336 -12.83 -15.91 21.67
C ARG A 336 -11.77 -14.83 21.66
N PHE A 337 -11.39 -14.40 20.46
CA PHE A 337 -10.43 -13.34 20.17
C PHE A 337 -11.14 -12.17 19.53
N TRP A 338 -10.77 -10.96 19.93
CA TRP A 338 -11.39 -9.72 19.46
C TRP A 338 -10.41 -8.84 18.73
N SER A 339 -10.80 -8.23 17.62
CA SER A 339 -9.98 -7.26 16.91
C SER A 339 -9.59 -6.07 17.79
N HIS A 340 -10.47 -5.61 18.65
CA HIS A 340 -10.23 -4.50 19.56
C HIS A 340 -9.49 -4.90 20.87
N TYR A 341 -9.02 -6.14 20.99
CA TYR A 341 -8.23 -6.64 22.13
C TYR A 341 -8.89 -6.37 23.50
N GLY A 342 -10.23 -6.35 23.57
CA GLY A 342 -10.99 -6.01 24.79
C GLY A 342 -11.06 -4.52 25.14
N ARG A 343 -10.51 -3.64 24.32
CA ARG A 343 -10.56 -2.18 24.51
C ARG A 343 -11.44 -1.51 23.47
N LEU A 344 -12.61 -1.04 23.90
CA LEU A 344 -13.60 -0.41 23.01
C LEU A 344 -13.03 0.76 22.19
N ALA A 345 -12.07 1.50 22.73
CA ALA A 345 -11.39 2.58 22.03
C ALA A 345 -10.64 2.13 20.74
N LEU A 346 -10.34 0.82 20.62
CA LEU A 346 -9.71 0.24 19.41
C LEU A 346 -10.72 -0.28 18.40
N ALA A 347 -12.02 -0.29 18.70
CA ALA A 347 -13.05 -0.73 17.76
C ALA A 347 -13.13 0.20 16.53
N ILE A 348 -13.67 -0.32 15.43
CA ILE A 348 -13.85 0.44 14.19
C ILE A 348 -14.97 1.45 14.39
N ASN A 349 -14.69 2.73 14.12
CA ASN A 349 -15.58 3.86 14.33
C ASN A 349 -15.78 4.72 13.07
N ARG A 350 -15.67 4.10 11.89
CA ARG A 350 -15.81 4.78 10.59
C ARG A 350 -16.67 3.97 9.62
N ASP A 351 -17.32 4.68 8.71
CA ASP A 351 -18.06 4.12 7.61
C ASP A 351 -17.16 3.70 6.44
N GLY A 352 -17.73 2.96 5.48
CA GLY A 352 -17.11 2.53 4.24
C GLY A 352 -16.46 1.15 4.33
N PHE A 353 -15.62 0.84 3.36
CA PHE A 353 -14.89 -0.42 3.33
C PHE A 353 -13.78 -0.43 4.36
N VAL A 354 -13.76 -1.47 5.18
CA VAL A 354 -12.81 -1.64 6.27
C VAL A 354 -12.22 -3.03 6.26
N ARG A 355 -10.98 -3.13 6.72
CA ARG A 355 -10.32 -4.39 7.08
C ARG A 355 -9.96 -4.34 8.56
N SER A 356 -10.09 -5.44 9.25
CA SER A 356 -9.73 -5.61 10.64
C SER A 356 -8.94 -6.89 10.82
N ALA A 357 -7.96 -6.92 11.72
CA ALA A 357 -7.16 -8.08 12.02
C ALA A 357 -7.49 -8.58 13.44
N VAL A 358 -7.87 -9.85 13.56
CA VAL A 358 -8.21 -10.52 14.83
C VAL A 358 -7.05 -11.45 15.19
N PRO A 359 -6.43 -11.35 16.40
CA PRO A 359 -5.24 -12.12 16.78
C PRO A 359 -5.59 -13.57 17.22
N ALA A 360 -6.11 -14.36 16.28
CA ALA A 360 -6.63 -15.71 16.55
C ALA A 360 -5.70 -16.85 16.06
N GLY A 361 -4.45 -16.53 15.70
CA GLY A 361 -3.52 -17.48 15.09
C GLY A 361 -3.65 -17.59 13.59
N ALA A 362 -2.75 -18.34 12.96
CA ALA A 362 -2.61 -18.45 11.50
C ALA A 362 -3.23 -19.74 10.92
N ASP A 363 -3.72 -20.63 11.75
CA ASP A 363 -4.26 -21.92 11.32
C ASP A 363 -5.76 -21.80 11.00
N PRO A 364 -6.16 -21.82 9.71
CA PRO A 364 -7.58 -21.75 9.34
C PRO A 364 -8.40 -22.92 9.91
N GLU A 365 -7.77 -24.08 10.13
CA GLU A 365 -8.45 -25.26 10.67
C GLU A 365 -8.74 -25.13 12.17
N ALA A 366 -8.03 -24.27 12.88
CA ALA A 366 -8.31 -23.98 14.28
C ALA A 366 -9.51 -23.04 14.47
N ILE A 367 -9.97 -22.37 13.41
CA ILE A 367 -11.08 -21.41 13.45
C ILE A 367 -12.42 -22.17 13.47
N ALA A 368 -13.26 -21.89 14.48
CA ALA A 368 -14.62 -22.44 14.58
C ALA A 368 -15.66 -21.44 14.06
N GLU A 369 -15.56 -20.18 14.45
CA GLU A 369 -16.51 -19.13 14.08
C GLU A 369 -15.80 -17.79 13.84
N ILE A 370 -16.37 -17.00 12.95
CA ILE A 370 -15.99 -15.61 12.68
C ILE A 370 -17.24 -14.75 12.75
N GLY A 371 -17.16 -13.56 13.31
CA GLY A 371 -18.33 -12.68 13.37
C GLY A 371 -18.00 -11.23 13.68
N PHE A 372 -19.05 -10.45 13.86
CA PHE A 372 -19.02 -9.05 14.21
C PHE A 372 -19.92 -8.77 15.41
N ALA A 373 -19.52 -7.79 16.20
CA ALA A 373 -20.35 -7.19 17.23
C ALA A 373 -20.56 -5.69 16.91
N CYS A 374 -21.81 -5.25 17.04
CA CYS A 374 -22.18 -3.84 17.06
C CYS A 374 -22.14 -3.37 18.51
N LEU A 375 -21.27 -2.43 18.83
CA LEU A 375 -20.98 -2.02 20.18
C LEU A 375 -21.34 -0.55 20.40
N MET A 376 -21.68 -0.22 21.63
CA MET A 376 -21.95 1.17 22.03
C MET A 376 -20.61 1.90 22.26
N PRO A 377 -20.38 3.09 21.69
CA PRO A 377 -19.23 3.91 22.03
C PRO A 377 -19.22 4.27 23.53
N ALA A 378 -18.02 4.49 24.09
CA ALA A 378 -17.90 4.92 25.48
C ALA A 378 -18.61 6.26 25.71
N GLY A 379 -19.47 6.33 26.72
CA GLY A 379 -20.24 7.53 27.08
C GLY A 379 -21.61 7.70 26.43
N GLU A 380 -21.96 6.86 25.45
CA GLU A 380 -23.30 6.83 24.84
C GLU A 380 -24.27 6.00 25.70
N GLN A 381 -25.55 6.41 25.78
CA GLN A 381 -26.51 5.78 26.69
C GLN A 381 -27.50 4.83 26.03
N ALA A 382 -27.80 4.91 24.75
CA ALA A 382 -28.66 3.98 24.01
C ALA A 382 -28.75 4.27 22.51
N GLY A 383 -29.19 3.28 21.71
CA GLY A 383 -29.81 3.47 20.40
C GLY A 383 -28.85 3.56 19.22
N GLY A 384 -27.67 2.96 19.29
CA GLY A 384 -26.77 2.83 18.14
C GLY A 384 -27.11 1.62 17.24
N SER A 385 -26.73 1.67 15.97
CA SER A 385 -26.90 0.57 15.03
C SER A 385 -25.76 0.46 14.04
N CYS A 386 -25.53 -0.75 13.53
CA CYS A 386 -24.50 -1.05 12.56
C CYS A 386 -25.12 -1.81 11.38
N GLN A 387 -24.94 -1.30 10.17
CA GLN A 387 -25.09 -2.11 8.97
C GLN A 387 -23.72 -2.64 8.59
N ILE A 388 -23.61 -3.96 8.39
CA ILE A 388 -22.36 -4.67 8.12
C ILE A 388 -22.58 -5.53 6.89
N ASP A 389 -21.95 -5.18 5.78
CA ASP A 389 -21.91 -5.98 4.56
C ASP A 389 -20.55 -6.71 4.53
N ALA A 390 -20.48 -7.86 5.21
CA ALA A 390 -19.27 -8.69 5.30
C ALA A 390 -18.96 -9.31 3.94
N THR A 391 -17.72 -9.14 3.47
CA THR A 391 -17.31 -9.56 2.13
C THR A 391 -16.33 -10.72 2.14
N ARG A 392 -15.40 -10.73 3.12
CA ARG A 392 -14.28 -11.67 3.14
C ARG A 392 -13.71 -11.86 4.54
N ALA A 393 -13.18 -13.08 4.79
CA ALA A 393 -12.24 -13.33 5.87
C ALA A 393 -11.16 -14.28 5.37
N PHE A 394 -9.91 -14.08 5.80
CA PHE A 394 -8.77 -14.89 5.35
C PHE A 394 -7.62 -14.84 6.38
N VAL A 395 -6.67 -15.73 6.23
CA VAL A 395 -5.37 -15.69 6.90
C VAL A 395 -4.27 -15.51 5.87
N LEU A 396 -3.11 -15.00 6.30
CA LEU A 396 -1.92 -14.96 5.45
C LEU A 396 -1.21 -16.31 5.49
N GLY A 397 -0.95 -16.88 4.32
CA GLY A 397 -0.14 -18.07 4.17
C GLY A 397 1.35 -17.84 4.47
N THR A 398 2.17 -18.89 4.36
CA THR A 398 3.61 -18.86 4.65
C THR A 398 4.39 -17.81 3.86
N ASN A 399 3.90 -17.47 2.65
CA ASN A 399 4.50 -16.44 1.79
C ASN A 399 3.84 -15.06 1.96
N ASN A 400 3.09 -14.85 3.04
CA ASN A 400 2.27 -13.67 3.29
C ASN A 400 1.23 -13.39 2.18
N THR A 401 0.91 -14.39 1.36
CA THR A 401 -0.17 -14.32 0.38
C THR A 401 -1.50 -14.53 1.08
N PRO A 402 -2.50 -13.69 0.84
CA PRO A 402 -3.85 -13.93 1.35
C PRO A 402 -4.38 -15.29 0.94
N GLY A 403 -4.87 -16.03 1.92
CA GLY A 403 -5.49 -17.33 1.72
C GLY A 403 -6.87 -17.24 1.10
N PRO A 404 -7.56 -18.39 0.92
CA PRO A 404 -8.93 -18.44 0.44
C PRO A 404 -9.88 -17.73 1.39
N ASN A 405 -11.01 -17.29 0.86
CA ASN A 405 -12.08 -16.71 1.69
C ASN A 405 -12.66 -17.78 2.62
N LEU A 406 -12.64 -17.51 3.92
CA LEU A 406 -13.12 -18.42 4.97
C LEU A 406 -14.63 -18.33 5.23
N VAL A 407 -15.30 -17.30 4.70
CA VAL A 407 -16.72 -17.01 4.99
C VAL A 407 -17.54 -16.79 3.74
N THR A 408 -18.83 -17.07 3.83
CA THR A 408 -19.79 -16.64 2.82
C THR A 408 -20.17 -15.19 3.06
N PRO A 409 -20.09 -14.29 2.06
CA PRO A 409 -20.52 -12.90 2.20
C PRO A 409 -21.95 -12.80 2.76
N ALA A 410 -22.16 -11.87 3.69
CA ALA A 410 -23.44 -11.71 4.35
C ALA A 410 -23.69 -10.26 4.78
N ARG A 411 -24.96 -9.88 4.85
CA ARG A 411 -25.40 -8.57 5.33
C ARG A 411 -26.12 -8.71 6.66
N PHE A 412 -25.78 -7.83 7.60
CA PHE A 412 -26.40 -7.72 8.91
C PHE A 412 -26.84 -6.29 9.19
N ILE A 413 -27.94 -6.15 9.93
CA ILE A 413 -28.38 -4.91 10.55
C ILE A 413 -28.51 -5.23 12.03
N LEU A 414 -27.61 -4.68 12.85
CA LEU A 414 -27.48 -4.97 14.26
C LEU A 414 -27.77 -3.73 15.08
N GLN A 415 -28.41 -3.89 16.25
CA GLN A 415 -28.44 -2.86 17.27
C GLN A 415 -27.19 -2.93 18.14
N ALA A 416 -26.81 -1.84 18.79
CA ALA A 416 -25.70 -1.86 19.72
C ALA A 416 -25.97 -2.85 20.87
N GLY A 417 -25.07 -3.80 21.06
CA GLY A 417 -25.20 -4.97 21.92
C GLY A 417 -25.42 -6.28 21.20
N ASP A 418 -25.79 -6.24 19.91
CA ASP A 418 -26.00 -7.46 19.11
C ASP A 418 -24.70 -7.95 18.47
N GLU A 419 -24.67 -9.25 18.20
CA GLU A 419 -23.61 -9.94 17.45
C GLU A 419 -24.19 -10.71 16.26
N ALA A 420 -23.35 -10.91 15.24
CA ALA A 420 -23.65 -11.76 14.12
C ALA A 420 -22.49 -12.69 13.79
N THR A 421 -22.81 -13.93 13.45
CA THR A 421 -21.86 -14.97 13.03
C THR A 421 -21.90 -15.15 11.52
N LEU A 422 -20.76 -15.19 10.87
CA LEU A 422 -20.61 -15.48 9.46
C LEU A 422 -20.65 -17.00 9.21
N ARG A 423 -21.29 -17.41 8.11
CA ARG A 423 -21.26 -18.80 7.68
C ARG A 423 -19.91 -19.12 7.05
N PRO A 424 -19.30 -20.27 7.35
CA PRO A 424 -18.10 -20.73 6.66
C PRO A 424 -18.31 -20.81 5.14
N ALA A 425 -17.32 -20.39 4.34
CA ALA A 425 -17.32 -20.61 2.91
C ALA A 425 -16.96 -22.06 2.63
N GLY A 426 -17.96 -22.89 2.32
CA GLY A 426 -17.75 -24.16 1.63
C GLY A 426 -16.77 -25.18 2.24
N LEU A 427 -16.50 -25.14 3.52
CA LEU A 427 -15.99 -26.28 4.26
C LEU A 427 -17.16 -27.28 4.37
N ALA A 428 -17.46 -27.90 3.20
CA ALA A 428 -18.20 -29.15 3.20
C ALA A 428 -17.42 -30.07 4.13
N LEU A 429 -17.92 -30.18 5.36
CA LEU A 429 -17.89 -31.37 6.17
C LEU A 429 -17.08 -32.52 5.53
N MET A 430 -15.76 -32.50 5.63
CA MET A 430 -15.04 -33.75 5.72
C MET A 430 -15.31 -34.27 7.14
N ARG A 431 -16.42 -35.04 7.22
CA ARG A 431 -16.71 -35.96 8.30
C ARG A 431 -15.73 -37.13 8.23
#